data_35c34ad3e69c94836f5d80f988e7abcf
#
_entry.id   35c34ad3e69c94836f5d80f988e7abcf
#
_cell.length_a   1.000
_cell.length_b   1.000
_cell.length_c   1.000
_cell.angle_alpha   90.00
_cell.angle_beta   90.00
_cell.angle_gamma   90.00
#
_symmetry.space_group_name_H-M   'P 1'
#
loop_
_entity.id
_entity.type
_entity.pdbx_description
1 polymer ?
#
loop_
_entity_poly.entity_id
_entity_poly.type
_entity_poly.pdbx_seq_one_letter_code
_entity_poly.pdbx_strand_id
1 'polypeptide(L)'
;MTSILKYAVLVLSLSLTATLQAKSINDSSQVQKLSKSQIECLSRAAYHEAKGESDKGMLAVIHTTLNRVKDNRFPKTVCGVVYQKSQYSWTKYNPKVKEQEQYARAERLAKEVVAGKHKDNTQGALYFNSLHRKPSGTVCTVRIGGHSFYKPVK
;
A
#
# COMPACT_ATOMS: atom_id res chain seq x y z
N MET A 1 -85.99 -10.41 -5.34
CA MET A 1 -85.74 -9.13 -4.79
C MET A 1 -84.82 -9.15 -3.63
N THR A 2 -83.63 -9.33 -3.62
CA THR A 2 -82.64 -9.03 -2.55
C THR A 2 -81.25 -9.29 -3.11
N SER A 3 -80.62 -8.22 -3.48
CA SER A 3 -79.28 -8.20 -4.02
C SER A 3 -78.28 -8.23 -2.86
N ILE A 4 -77.48 -9.25 -2.78
CA ILE A 4 -76.41 -9.38 -1.76
C ILE A 4 -75.09 -8.87 -2.36
N LEU A 5 -74.68 -7.75 -1.87
CA LEU A 5 -73.42 -7.09 -2.22
C LEU A 5 -72.26 -7.80 -1.56
N LYS A 6 -71.41 -8.44 -2.37
CA LYS A 6 -70.17 -9.12 -1.86
C LYS A 6 -69.02 -8.11 -1.86
N TYR A 7 -68.56 -7.73 -0.67
CA TYR A 7 -67.35 -6.96 -0.50
C TYR A 7 -66.14 -7.86 -0.69
N ALA A 8 -65.39 -7.65 -1.75
CA ALA A 8 -64.07 -8.25 -1.92
C ALA A 8 -63.06 -7.42 -1.16
N VAL A 9 -62.52 -7.98 -0.07
CA VAL A 9 -61.40 -7.37 0.66
C VAL A 9 -60.13 -7.72 -0.07
N LEU A 10 -59.53 -6.70 -0.72
CA LEU A 10 -58.23 -6.83 -1.38
C LEU A 10 -57.15 -6.63 -0.31
N VAL A 11 -56.53 -7.73 0.15
CA VAL A 11 -55.38 -7.67 1.05
C VAL A 11 -54.14 -7.38 0.21
N LEU A 12 -53.68 -6.13 0.24
CA LEU A 12 -52.41 -5.74 -0.39
C LEU A 12 -51.25 -6.14 0.55
N SER A 13 -50.64 -7.27 0.27
CA SER A 13 -49.43 -7.70 0.96
C SER A 13 -48.22 -6.88 0.41
N LEU A 14 -47.77 -5.86 1.13
CA LEU A 14 -46.51 -5.21 0.88
C LEU A 14 -45.38 -6.18 1.32
N SER A 15 -44.77 -6.88 0.36
CA SER A 15 -43.51 -7.59 0.57
C SER A 15 -42.39 -6.58 0.53
N LEU A 16 -41.88 -6.24 1.74
CA LEU A 16 -40.70 -5.42 1.93
C LEU A 16 -39.47 -6.28 1.64
N THR A 17 -39.00 -6.31 0.39
CA THR A 17 -37.72 -6.92 0.03
C THR A 17 -36.62 -5.96 0.45
N ALA A 18 -36.03 -6.19 1.62
CA ALA A 18 -34.80 -5.55 2.04
C ALA A 18 -33.65 -6.10 1.17
N THR A 19 -33.26 -5.36 0.14
CA THR A 19 -32.02 -5.61 -0.61
C THR A 19 -30.84 -5.29 0.30
N LEU A 20 -30.22 -6.33 0.85
CA LEU A 20 -28.90 -6.20 1.46
C LEU A 20 -27.90 -5.82 0.35
N GLN A 21 -27.62 -4.54 0.20
CA GLN A 21 -26.53 -4.05 -0.62
C GLN A 21 -25.24 -4.39 0.11
N ALA A 22 -24.62 -5.50 -0.28
CA ALA A 22 -23.25 -5.84 0.15
C ALA A 22 -22.33 -4.71 -0.37
N LYS A 23 -21.92 -3.83 0.54
CA LYS A 23 -20.94 -2.78 0.26
C LYS A 23 -19.61 -3.49 0.03
N SER A 24 -19.29 -3.75 -1.24
CA SER A 24 -17.96 -4.19 -1.66
C SER A 24 -16.98 -3.10 -1.23
N ILE A 25 -16.25 -3.37 -0.17
CA ILE A 25 -15.15 -2.52 0.29
C ILE A 25 -14.02 -2.73 -0.71
N ASN A 26 -13.93 -1.88 -1.73
CA ASN A 26 -12.78 -1.82 -2.61
C ASN A 26 -11.57 -1.37 -1.78
N ASP A 27 -10.72 -2.34 -1.42
CA ASP A 27 -9.46 -2.16 -0.69
C ASP A 27 -8.44 -1.25 -1.43
N SER A 28 -8.66 -0.97 -2.70
CA SER A 28 -7.87 -0.05 -3.50
C SER A 28 -8.04 1.44 -3.12
N SER A 29 -9.07 1.81 -2.35
CA SER A 29 -9.36 3.21 -2.00
C SER A 29 -8.48 3.77 -0.87
N GLN A 30 -7.83 2.92 -0.08
CA GLN A 30 -7.04 3.34 1.09
C GLN A 30 -5.65 3.90 0.71
N VAL A 31 -5.09 3.50 -0.43
CA VAL A 31 -3.77 3.99 -0.90
C VAL A 31 -3.91 5.31 -1.66
N GLN A 32 -5.09 5.64 -2.13
CA GLN A 32 -5.36 6.76 -3.06
C GLN A 32 -5.34 8.15 -2.42
N LYS A 33 -5.10 8.29 -1.11
CA LYS A 33 -5.15 9.57 -0.42
C LYS A 33 -4.06 9.76 0.64
N LEU A 34 -2.80 9.49 0.25
CA LEU A 34 -1.68 9.85 1.13
C LEU A 34 -1.55 11.37 1.23
N SER A 35 -1.36 11.89 2.45
CA SER A 35 -1.07 13.30 2.67
C SER A 35 0.31 13.67 2.09
N LYS A 36 0.57 14.96 1.89
CA LYS A 36 1.87 15.48 1.44
C LYS A 36 3.02 14.96 2.31
N SER A 37 2.85 14.95 3.63
CA SER A 37 3.88 14.44 4.55
C SER A 37 4.13 12.94 4.40
N GLN A 38 3.10 12.14 4.13
CA GLN A 38 3.25 10.70 3.87
C GLN A 38 4.01 10.45 2.56
N ILE A 39 3.74 11.23 1.51
CA ILE A 39 4.48 11.18 0.25
C ILE A 39 5.94 11.59 0.46
N GLU A 40 6.20 12.62 1.25
CA GLU A 40 7.56 13.03 1.60
C GLU A 40 8.33 11.91 2.32
N CYS A 41 7.74 11.27 3.33
CA CYS A 41 8.35 10.12 4.01
C CYS A 41 8.68 9.00 3.01
N LEU A 42 7.77 8.68 2.10
CA LEU A 42 7.95 7.65 1.08
C LEU A 42 9.09 8.01 0.11
N SER A 43 9.14 9.26 -0.33
CA SER A 43 10.19 9.79 -1.22
C SER A 43 11.57 9.76 -0.55
N ARG A 44 11.64 10.14 0.73
CA ARG A 44 12.88 10.05 1.51
C ARG A 44 13.38 8.62 1.64
N ALA A 45 12.48 7.66 1.89
CA ALA A 45 12.86 6.25 1.95
C ALA A 45 13.44 5.78 0.61
N ALA A 46 12.75 6.03 -0.51
CA ALA A 46 13.21 5.68 -1.84
C ALA A 46 14.56 6.34 -2.19
N TYR A 47 14.71 7.63 -1.87
CA TYR A 47 15.95 8.36 -2.11
C TYR A 47 17.12 7.76 -1.31
N HIS A 48 16.99 7.63 0.00
CA HIS A 48 18.12 7.19 0.84
C HIS A 48 18.50 5.73 0.62
N GLU A 49 17.54 4.87 0.26
CA GLU A 49 17.79 3.44 0.05
C GLU A 49 18.16 3.10 -1.39
N ALA A 50 17.74 3.89 -2.39
CA ALA A 50 17.85 3.48 -3.79
C ALA A 50 18.22 4.61 -4.76
N LYS A 51 18.80 5.73 -4.32
CA LYS A 51 19.15 6.85 -5.21
C LYS A 51 20.14 6.49 -6.33
N GLY A 52 20.99 5.47 -6.12
CA GLY A 52 21.91 4.95 -7.13
C GLY A 52 21.32 3.86 -8.02
N GLU A 53 20.07 3.45 -7.76
CA GLU A 53 19.40 2.39 -8.50
C GLU A 53 18.60 2.92 -9.70
N SER A 54 18.15 2.01 -10.56
CA SER A 54 17.17 2.32 -11.61
C SER A 54 15.80 2.70 -11.02
N ASP A 55 14.86 3.20 -11.85
CA ASP A 55 13.47 3.42 -11.43
C ASP A 55 12.84 2.16 -10.83
N LYS A 56 13.17 0.97 -11.37
CA LYS A 56 12.70 -0.31 -10.83
C LYS A 56 13.15 -0.54 -9.39
N GLY A 57 14.39 -0.14 -9.04
CA GLY A 57 14.92 -0.24 -7.68
C GLY A 57 14.22 0.71 -6.72
N MET A 58 14.03 1.98 -7.11
CA MET A 58 13.27 2.94 -6.31
C MET A 58 11.82 2.51 -6.12
N LEU A 59 11.14 2.05 -7.17
CA LEU A 59 9.78 1.51 -7.12
C LEU A 59 9.69 0.32 -6.15
N ALA A 60 10.68 -0.55 -6.11
CA ALA A 60 10.70 -1.70 -5.22
C ALA A 60 10.79 -1.29 -3.74
N VAL A 61 11.57 -0.27 -3.39
CA VAL A 61 11.60 0.30 -2.03
C VAL A 61 10.26 0.93 -1.67
N ILE A 62 9.66 1.69 -2.60
CA ILE A 62 8.35 2.32 -2.43
C ILE A 62 7.28 1.26 -2.15
N HIS A 63 7.18 0.24 -3.00
CA HIS A 63 6.20 -0.84 -2.85
C HIS A 63 6.41 -1.63 -1.56
N THR A 64 7.65 -1.96 -1.19
CA THR A 64 7.94 -2.65 0.08
C THR A 64 7.49 -1.82 1.28
N THR A 65 7.71 -0.49 1.26
CA THR A 65 7.23 0.41 2.31
C THR A 65 5.69 0.40 2.40
N LEU A 66 4.99 0.46 1.26
CA LEU A 66 3.52 0.42 1.22
C LEU A 66 2.96 -0.97 1.60
N ASN A 67 3.65 -2.05 1.25
CA ASN A 67 3.29 -3.40 1.68
C ASN A 67 3.35 -3.53 3.21
N ARG A 68 4.36 -2.93 3.86
CA ARG A 68 4.44 -2.87 5.32
C ARG A 68 3.26 -2.13 5.93
N VAL A 69 2.84 -0.99 5.38
CA VAL A 69 1.66 -0.24 5.87
C VAL A 69 0.39 -1.11 5.87
N LYS A 70 0.25 -1.99 4.88
CA LYS A 70 -0.89 -2.92 4.77
C LYS A 70 -0.79 -4.12 5.72
N ASP A 71 0.41 -4.50 6.12
CA ASP A 71 0.65 -5.67 6.97
C ASP A 71 0.49 -5.32 8.46
N ASN A 72 -0.21 -6.20 9.22
CA ASN A 72 -0.55 -5.95 10.63
C ASN A 72 0.64 -5.92 11.59
N ARG A 73 1.80 -6.38 11.16
CA ARG A 73 3.05 -6.35 11.94
C ARG A 73 3.75 -5.00 11.95
N PHE A 74 3.29 -4.06 11.13
CA PHE A 74 3.91 -2.75 10.93
C PHE A 74 2.95 -1.60 11.26
N PRO A 75 3.49 -0.38 11.51
CA PRO A 75 2.68 0.83 11.65
C PRO A 75 1.78 1.05 10.45
N LYS A 76 0.60 1.64 10.68
CA LYS A 76 -0.44 1.85 9.66
C LYS A 76 -0.29 3.15 8.88
N THR A 77 0.85 3.81 8.97
CA THR A 77 1.18 5.02 8.21
C THR A 77 2.55 4.90 7.57
N VAL A 78 2.75 5.55 6.43
CA VAL A 78 4.06 5.54 5.72
C VAL A 78 5.16 6.10 6.61
N CYS A 79 4.93 7.28 7.22
CA CYS A 79 5.93 7.86 8.11
C CYS A 79 6.19 6.97 9.32
N GLY A 80 5.15 6.31 9.88
CA GLY A 80 5.31 5.33 10.96
C GLY A 80 6.21 4.17 10.56
N VAL A 81 6.04 3.61 9.35
CA VAL A 81 6.91 2.54 8.82
C VAL A 81 8.33 3.05 8.59
N VAL A 82 8.49 4.22 7.95
CA VAL A 82 9.81 4.76 7.59
C VAL A 82 10.63 5.08 8.83
N TYR A 83 10.04 5.69 9.84
CA TYR A 83 10.73 6.07 11.07
C TYR A 83 10.63 5.02 12.20
N GLN A 84 10.11 3.84 11.90
CA GLN A 84 10.11 2.74 12.87
C GLN A 84 11.56 2.40 13.23
N LYS A 85 11.81 2.23 14.53
CA LYS A 85 13.15 1.90 15.06
C LYS A 85 13.79 0.74 14.30
N SER A 86 15.01 0.93 13.85
CA SER A 86 15.84 -0.09 13.17
C SER A 86 15.36 -0.53 11.78
N GLN A 87 14.39 0.15 11.16
CA GLN A 87 14.00 -0.16 9.77
C GLN A 87 14.98 0.41 8.75
N TYR A 88 15.30 1.69 8.88
CA TYR A 88 16.24 2.36 8.00
C TYR A 88 17.35 3.05 8.81
N SER A 89 18.61 2.72 8.52
CA SER A 89 19.77 3.21 9.29
C SER A 89 19.91 4.73 9.27
N TRP A 90 19.59 5.36 8.14
CA TRP A 90 19.70 6.82 7.95
C TRP A 90 18.73 7.62 8.82
N THR A 91 17.61 7.03 9.25
CA THR A 91 16.60 7.75 10.08
C THR A 91 17.15 8.21 11.42
N LYS A 92 18.21 7.56 11.93
CA LYS A 92 18.90 7.97 13.16
C LYS A 92 19.55 9.35 13.06
N TYR A 93 20.03 9.73 11.88
CA TYR A 93 20.78 10.94 11.64
C TYR A 93 19.99 11.99 10.88
N ASN A 94 18.84 11.60 10.33
CA ASN A 94 17.97 12.42 9.50
C ASN A 94 18.73 13.30 8.48
N PRO A 95 19.58 12.72 7.62
CA PRO A 95 20.46 13.46 6.76
C PRO A 95 19.67 14.32 5.77
N LYS A 96 20.23 15.48 5.43
CA LYS A 96 19.68 16.36 4.38
C LYS A 96 19.77 15.67 3.02
N VAL A 97 18.80 15.96 2.17
CA VAL A 97 18.86 15.59 0.75
C VAL A 97 19.99 16.40 0.10
N LYS A 98 20.95 15.73 -0.52
CA LYS A 98 22.08 16.36 -1.22
C LYS A 98 21.87 16.40 -2.72
N GLU A 99 21.42 15.30 -3.31
CA GLU A 99 21.19 15.14 -4.75
C GLU A 99 19.71 15.44 -5.07
N GLN A 100 19.42 16.71 -5.37
CA GLN A 100 18.06 17.20 -5.60
C GLN A 100 17.35 16.49 -6.77
N GLU A 101 18.08 16.20 -7.84
CA GLU A 101 17.55 15.49 -9.00
C GLU A 101 17.08 14.08 -8.63
N GLN A 102 17.88 13.34 -7.87
CA GLN A 102 17.53 11.99 -7.41
C GLN A 102 16.35 12.01 -6.44
N TYR A 103 16.26 13.04 -5.61
CA TYR A 103 15.11 13.20 -4.73
C TYR A 103 13.82 13.54 -5.50
N ALA A 104 13.90 14.46 -6.47
CA ALA A 104 12.77 14.78 -7.34
C ALA A 104 12.27 13.55 -8.11
N ARG A 105 13.20 12.70 -8.56
CA ARG A 105 12.90 11.42 -9.19
C ARG A 105 12.16 10.46 -8.22
N ALA A 106 12.65 10.33 -6.99
CA ALA A 106 12.00 9.51 -5.96
C ALA A 106 10.59 10.04 -5.62
N GLU A 107 10.42 11.36 -5.52
CA GLU A 107 9.14 12.00 -5.27
C GLU A 107 8.14 11.77 -6.42
N ARG A 108 8.59 11.89 -7.67
CA ARG A 108 7.77 11.60 -8.84
C ARG A 108 7.28 10.16 -8.82
N LEU A 109 8.18 9.20 -8.61
CA LEU A 109 7.84 7.76 -8.56
C LEU A 109 6.89 7.45 -7.40
N ALA A 110 7.09 8.05 -6.22
CA ALA A 110 6.19 7.90 -5.08
C ALA A 110 4.77 8.38 -5.42
N LYS A 111 4.63 9.56 -6.03
CA LYS A 111 3.34 10.11 -6.49
C LYS A 111 2.68 9.21 -7.55
N GLU A 112 3.46 8.68 -8.48
CA GLU A 112 2.97 7.77 -9.53
C GLU A 112 2.45 6.45 -8.97
N VAL A 113 3.15 5.86 -7.98
CA VAL A 113 2.69 4.64 -7.30
C VAL A 113 1.38 4.90 -6.54
N VAL A 114 1.29 6.02 -5.80
CA VAL A 114 0.08 6.41 -5.08
C VAL A 114 -1.09 6.65 -6.04
N ALA A 115 -0.82 7.16 -7.24
CA ALA A 115 -1.80 7.32 -8.32
C ALA A 115 -2.14 6.00 -9.04
N GLY A 116 -1.58 4.86 -8.62
CA GLY A 116 -1.85 3.55 -9.22
C GLY A 116 -1.20 3.29 -10.58
N LYS A 117 -0.21 4.11 -10.98
CA LYS A 117 0.46 3.97 -12.29
C LYS A 117 1.45 2.80 -12.35
N HIS A 118 1.87 2.27 -11.22
CA HIS A 118 2.82 1.17 -11.12
C HIS A 118 2.28 0.03 -10.28
N LYS A 119 2.36 -1.20 -10.78
CA LYS A 119 2.07 -2.41 -10.03
C LYS A 119 3.25 -2.77 -9.12
N ASP A 120 2.97 -3.44 -8.00
CA ASP A 120 4.01 -3.94 -7.09
C ASP A 120 4.96 -4.90 -7.81
N ASN A 121 6.19 -4.43 -8.01
CA ASN A 121 7.26 -5.19 -8.64
C ASN A 121 8.04 -6.07 -7.66
N THR A 122 7.64 -6.09 -6.38
CA THR A 122 8.29 -6.88 -5.32
C THR A 122 7.53 -8.16 -4.95
N GLN A 123 6.35 -8.40 -5.54
CA GLN A 123 5.48 -9.54 -5.24
C GLN A 123 5.06 -9.64 -3.76
N GLY A 124 4.78 -8.48 -3.14
CA GLY A 124 4.36 -8.40 -1.75
C GLY A 124 5.50 -8.50 -0.75
N ALA A 125 6.73 -8.16 -1.12
CA ALA A 125 7.86 -8.18 -0.21
C ALA A 125 7.66 -7.21 0.96
N LEU A 126 8.15 -7.62 2.14
CA LEU A 126 8.14 -6.84 3.38
C LEU A 126 9.55 -6.52 3.86
N TYR A 127 10.57 -7.21 3.32
CA TYR A 127 11.97 -7.04 3.70
C TYR A 127 12.85 -6.94 2.45
N PHE A 128 13.94 -6.22 2.56
CA PHE A 128 14.99 -6.21 1.54
C PHE A 128 16.35 -5.95 2.18
N ASN A 129 17.41 -6.36 1.49
CA ASN A 129 18.78 -6.02 1.82
C ASN A 129 19.70 -6.11 0.60
N SER A 130 20.83 -5.41 0.66
CA SER A 130 21.89 -5.43 -0.36
C SER A 130 22.89 -6.57 -0.20
N LEU A 131 22.87 -7.27 0.94
CA LEU A 131 23.80 -8.36 1.25
C LEU A 131 23.33 -9.70 0.69
N HIS A 132 22.16 -9.75 0.07
CA HIS A 132 21.50 -10.95 -0.45
C HIS A 132 21.34 -12.08 0.59
N ARG A 133 21.41 -11.76 1.88
CA ARG A 133 21.22 -12.70 2.98
C ARG A 133 19.72 -12.86 3.25
N LYS A 134 19.25 -14.09 3.09
CA LYS A 134 17.85 -14.42 3.34
C LYS A 134 17.55 -14.33 4.85
N PRO A 135 16.62 -13.44 5.29
CA PRO A 135 16.16 -13.43 6.67
C PRO A 135 15.47 -14.74 7.02
N SER A 136 15.62 -15.19 8.28
CA SER A 136 14.97 -16.42 8.77
C SER A 136 13.45 -16.34 8.59
N GLY A 137 12.83 -17.45 8.24
CA GLY A 137 11.37 -17.52 8.03
C GLY A 137 10.87 -16.76 6.80
N THR A 138 11.74 -16.42 5.82
CA THR A 138 11.34 -15.71 4.61
C THR A 138 11.70 -16.45 3.33
N VAL A 139 11.06 -16.03 2.23
CA VAL A 139 11.39 -16.46 0.87
C VAL A 139 11.76 -15.23 0.04
N CYS A 140 12.80 -15.36 -0.81
CA CYS A 140 13.14 -14.33 -1.77
C CYS A 140 12.06 -14.27 -2.85
N THR A 141 11.50 -13.09 -3.09
CA THR A 141 10.48 -12.88 -4.13
C THR A 141 11.10 -12.43 -5.43
N VAL A 142 12.06 -11.51 -5.36
CA VAL A 142 12.72 -10.94 -6.54
C VAL A 142 14.05 -10.31 -6.16
N ARG A 143 14.96 -10.18 -7.14
CA ARG A 143 16.17 -9.35 -7.08
C ARG A 143 16.04 -8.21 -8.07
N ILE A 144 16.28 -6.99 -7.61
CA ILE A 144 16.21 -5.78 -8.43
C ILE A 144 17.38 -4.89 -8.04
N GLY A 145 18.23 -4.57 -9.03
CA GLY A 145 19.46 -3.83 -8.78
C GLY A 145 20.35 -4.51 -7.74
N GLY A 146 20.89 -3.75 -6.82
CA GLY A 146 21.70 -4.24 -5.71
C GLY A 146 20.92 -4.88 -4.57
N HIS A 147 19.59 -5.05 -4.66
CA HIS A 147 18.76 -5.52 -3.55
C HIS A 147 18.06 -6.85 -3.84
N SER A 148 17.95 -7.69 -2.81
CA SER A 148 17.05 -8.84 -2.78
C SER A 148 15.86 -8.54 -1.88
N PHE A 149 14.66 -8.91 -2.33
CA PHE A 149 13.39 -8.65 -1.67
C PHE A 149 12.80 -9.95 -1.13
N TYR A 150 12.17 -9.89 0.05
CA TYR A 150 11.72 -11.08 0.76
C TYR A 150 10.34 -10.87 1.38
N LYS A 151 9.58 -11.96 1.46
CA LYS A 151 8.34 -12.02 2.25
C LYS A 151 8.36 -13.22 3.20
N PRO A 152 7.57 -13.22 4.28
CA PRO A 152 7.44 -14.39 5.15
C PRO A 152 7.00 -15.63 4.36
N VAL A 153 7.49 -16.78 4.79
CA VAL A 153 6.90 -18.07 4.40
C VAL A 153 5.53 -18.15 5.06
N LYS A 154 4.52 -18.60 4.32
CA LYS A 154 3.17 -18.82 4.87
C LYS A 154 3.18 -20.02 5.82
#